data_c2ef65adb49f3c0b44fbfc06b8c40425
#
_entry.id   c2ef65adb49f3c0b44fbfc06b8c40425
#
_cell.length_a   1.000
_cell.length_b   1.000
_cell.length_c   1.000
_cell.angle_alpha   90.00
_cell.angle_beta   90.00
_cell.angle_gamma   90.00
#
_symmetry.space_group_name_H-M   'P 1'
#
loop_
_entity.id
_entity.type
_entity.pdbx_description
1 polymer ?
#
loop_
_entity_poly.entity_id
_entity_poly.type
_entity_poly.pdbx_seq_one_letter_code
_entity_poly.pdbx_strand_id
1 'polypeptide(L)'
;GRHGMQPTLALAYESSGGNDWVGMGWKLGLGAVERQTRFGVDYTAQDYTLGVNGIAGDLVQAPSPAPSTEYRLNIEGPFVRVQRLTAGDGQQYFVATDKSGTTYSFGQTAASRVVDPADAARIFKWGLDRVEDRDGNYLTVSYTKDQNQIYLNEVAYAGNGSTTPTNVVTFHLEARPDTQALYVPNFKVVTAKRLKSIDVQANSSRVRAYQVTYASSQTTGRSLLESIQQFGSDAVFNGSYAITSGTALPPVSLGYEA
;
A
#
# COMPACT_ATOMS: atom_id res chain seq x y z
N GLY A 1 -11.96 15.41 -0.15
CA GLY A 1 -10.62 15.88 0.16
C GLY A 1 -10.47 17.37 -0.12
N ARG A 2 -9.44 18.01 0.43
CA ARG A 2 -9.11 19.40 0.10
C ARG A 2 -8.45 19.44 -1.28
N HIS A 3 -8.91 20.31 -2.18
CA HIS A 3 -8.37 20.48 -3.54
C HIS A 3 -8.17 19.16 -4.32
N GLY A 4 -9.04 18.17 -4.09
CA GLY A 4 -8.92 16.86 -4.72
C GLY A 4 -7.93 15.90 -4.04
N MET A 5 -7.19 16.32 -3.00
CA MET A 5 -6.29 15.46 -2.23
C MET A 5 -7.10 14.45 -1.41
N GLN A 6 -7.30 13.28 -1.99
CA GLN A 6 -7.97 12.14 -1.35
C GLN A 6 -7.34 10.85 -1.86
N PRO A 7 -7.36 9.75 -1.09
CA PRO A 7 -6.80 8.50 -1.55
C PRO A 7 -7.63 7.93 -2.71
N THR A 8 -6.94 7.48 -3.76
CA THR A 8 -7.54 6.64 -4.80
C THR A 8 -7.32 5.19 -4.40
N LEU A 9 -8.35 4.59 -3.80
CA LEU A 9 -8.33 3.19 -3.38
C LEU A 9 -9.08 2.36 -4.41
N ALA A 10 -8.37 1.47 -5.09
CA ALA A 10 -8.93 0.58 -6.08
C ALA A 10 -8.40 -0.84 -5.88
N LEU A 11 -9.30 -1.81 -5.95
CA LEU A 11 -8.93 -3.20 -6.09
C LEU A 11 -8.59 -3.46 -7.56
N ALA A 12 -7.39 -3.96 -7.81
CA ALA A 12 -6.92 -4.34 -9.14
C ALA A 12 -6.76 -5.86 -9.22
N TYR A 13 -7.27 -6.44 -10.29
CA TYR A 13 -7.10 -7.88 -10.57
C TYR A 13 -6.09 -8.10 -11.68
N GLU A 14 -5.18 -9.02 -11.45
CA GLU A 14 -4.19 -9.47 -12.41
C GLU A 14 -4.16 -11.01 -12.39
N SER A 15 -4.52 -11.67 -13.48
CA SER A 15 -4.61 -13.12 -13.54
C SER A 15 -3.28 -13.85 -13.26
N SER A 16 -2.16 -13.19 -13.56
CA SER A 16 -0.80 -13.65 -13.21
C SER A 16 -0.36 -13.21 -11.83
N GLY A 17 -1.20 -12.47 -11.10
CA GLY A 17 -0.91 -11.94 -9.76
C GLY A 17 -0.78 -13.04 -8.72
N GLY A 18 0.08 -12.80 -7.73
CA GLY A 18 0.29 -13.72 -6.61
C GLY A 18 -0.86 -13.72 -5.60
N ASN A 19 -0.69 -14.52 -4.55
CA ASN A 19 -1.63 -14.60 -3.45
C ASN A 19 -1.33 -13.48 -2.43
N ASP A 20 -1.80 -12.27 -2.71
CA ASP A 20 -1.59 -11.10 -1.86
C ASP A 20 -2.65 -11.01 -0.73
N TRP A 21 -2.58 -9.98 0.12
CA TRP A 21 -3.43 -9.80 1.30
C TRP A 21 -4.93 -9.54 0.99
N VAL A 22 -5.29 -9.35 -0.26
CA VAL A 22 -6.69 -9.27 -0.71
C VAL A 22 -7.15 -10.53 -1.44
N GLY A 23 -6.34 -11.60 -1.42
CA GLY A 23 -6.62 -12.86 -2.10
C GLY A 23 -5.85 -13.03 -3.40
N MET A 24 -6.06 -14.17 -4.04
CA MET A 24 -5.34 -14.56 -5.26
C MET A 24 -5.63 -13.63 -6.43
N GLY A 25 -4.58 -13.06 -7.01
CA GLY A 25 -4.65 -12.15 -8.15
C GLY A 25 -5.10 -10.72 -7.82
N TRP A 26 -5.62 -10.47 -6.62
CA TRP A 26 -6.12 -9.16 -6.22
C TRP A 26 -5.06 -8.37 -5.47
N LYS A 27 -4.99 -7.07 -5.77
CA LYS A 27 -4.08 -6.11 -5.14
C LYS A 27 -4.86 -4.90 -4.67
N LEU A 28 -4.48 -4.39 -3.50
CA LEU A 28 -4.88 -3.10 -2.98
C LEU A 28 -3.63 -2.43 -2.43
N GLY A 29 -3.18 -1.37 -3.08
CA GLY A 29 -1.98 -0.65 -2.69
C GLY A 29 -2.06 0.81 -3.09
N LEU A 30 -1.29 1.64 -2.41
CA LEU A 30 -1.21 3.08 -2.66
C LEU A 30 0.09 3.47 -3.37
N GLY A 31 1.01 2.54 -3.48
CA GLY A 31 2.30 2.72 -4.12
C GLY A 31 3.48 2.36 -3.22
N ALA A 32 4.62 2.14 -3.86
CA ALA A 32 5.86 1.80 -3.19
C ALA A 32 7.07 2.12 -4.10
N VAL A 33 8.24 2.19 -3.46
CA VAL A 33 9.51 1.92 -4.10
C VAL A 33 9.94 0.53 -3.68
N GLU A 34 10.43 -0.29 -4.61
CA GLU A 34 10.88 -1.65 -4.33
C GLU A 34 12.25 -1.89 -5.01
N ARG A 35 13.03 -2.82 -4.49
CA ARG A 35 14.22 -3.30 -5.20
C ARG A 35 13.82 -4.14 -6.40
N GLN A 36 14.58 -4.04 -7.47
CA GLN A 36 14.40 -4.86 -8.66
C GLN A 36 14.58 -6.34 -8.33
N THR A 37 13.71 -7.18 -8.92
CA THR A 37 13.71 -8.64 -8.69
C THR A 37 14.00 -9.45 -9.94
N ARG A 38 14.14 -8.78 -11.11
CA ARG A 38 14.28 -9.44 -12.43
C ARG A 38 15.42 -10.45 -12.49
N PHE A 39 16.54 -10.14 -11.83
CA PHE A 39 17.73 -11.00 -11.78
C PHE A 39 18.10 -11.43 -10.35
N GLY A 40 17.12 -11.40 -9.44
CA GLY A 40 17.35 -11.53 -8.01
C GLY A 40 17.58 -10.18 -7.32
N VAL A 41 17.47 -10.17 -5.99
CA VAL A 41 17.66 -8.94 -5.21
C VAL A 41 19.12 -8.79 -4.83
N ASP A 42 19.75 -7.71 -5.26
CA ASP A 42 21.09 -7.30 -4.85
C ASP A 42 21.01 -6.07 -3.92
N TYR A 43 21.39 -6.24 -2.65
CA TYR A 43 21.37 -5.14 -1.67
C TYR A 43 22.54 -4.18 -1.81
N THR A 44 23.56 -4.50 -2.60
CA THR A 44 24.69 -3.61 -2.93
C THR A 44 24.38 -2.73 -4.13
N ALA A 45 23.49 -3.17 -5.01
CA ALA A 45 23.04 -2.41 -6.17
C ALA A 45 22.05 -1.30 -5.78
N GLN A 46 21.94 -0.29 -6.65
CA GLN A 46 20.98 0.82 -6.50
C GLN A 46 19.85 0.69 -7.54
N ASP A 47 19.31 -0.51 -7.66
CA ASP A 47 18.30 -0.87 -8.64
C ASP A 47 16.91 -0.89 -7.98
N TYR A 48 16.07 0.05 -8.37
CA TYR A 48 14.74 0.25 -7.78
C TYR A 48 13.68 0.37 -8.86
N THR A 49 12.45 0.06 -8.46
CA THR A 49 11.23 0.36 -9.21
C THR A 49 10.36 1.30 -8.40
N LEU A 50 9.65 2.19 -9.06
CA LEU A 50 8.64 3.07 -8.48
C LEU A 50 7.27 2.67 -9.02
N GLY A 51 6.26 2.61 -8.16
CA GLY A 51 4.87 2.51 -8.54
C GLY A 51 3.99 3.37 -7.62
N VAL A 52 3.37 4.43 -8.14
CA VAL A 52 2.45 5.30 -7.38
C VAL A 52 1.57 6.11 -8.33
N ASN A 53 0.26 6.15 -8.06
CA ASN A 53 -0.70 7.04 -8.74
C ASN A 53 -0.59 7.04 -10.29
N GLY A 54 -0.46 5.85 -10.89
CA GLY A 54 -0.31 5.70 -12.34
C GLY A 54 1.11 5.96 -12.87
N ILE A 55 2.04 6.40 -12.03
CA ILE A 55 3.46 6.50 -12.33
C ILE A 55 4.08 5.15 -12.01
N ALA A 56 4.73 4.51 -12.98
CA ALA A 56 5.39 3.23 -12.76
C ALA A 56 6.62 3.08 -13.68
N GLY A 57 7.67 2.47 -13.16
CA GLY A 57 8.85 2.13 -13.94
C GLY A 57 10.11 1.92 -13.12
N ASP A 58 11.14 1.47 -13.81
CA ASP A 58 12.48 1.31 -13.26
C ASP A 58 13.10 2.68 -13.00
N LEU A 59 13.78 2.81 -11.86
CA LEU A 59 14.54 4.02 -11.52
C LEU A 59 15.98 3.88 -11.97
N VAL A 60 16.48 4.89 -12.64
CA VAL A 60 17.90 5.04 -13.00
C VAL A 60 18.46 6.28 -12.31
N GLN A 61 19.72 6.22 -11.93
CA GLN A 61 20.42 7.36 -11.35
C GLN A 61 20.43 8.53 -12.33
N ALA A 62 20.13 9.73 -11.84
CA ALA A 62 20.16 10.92 -12.66
C ALA A 62 21.61 11.20 -13.15
N PRO A 63 21.79 11.67 -14.40
CA PRO A 63 23.12 11.93 -14.93
C PRO A 63 23.80 13.11 -14.21
N SER A 64 25.12 13.10 -14.17
CA SER A 64 25.91 14.24 -13.70
C SER A 64 25.47 15.55 -14.40
N PRO A 65 25.37 16.68 -13.67
CA PRO A 65 25.87 16.95 -12.30
C PRO A 65 24.89 16.65 -11.15
N ALA A 66 23.80 15.90 -11.39
CA ALA A 66 22.88 15.57 -10.31
C ALA A 66 23.54 14.72 -9.19
N PRO A 67 23.11 14.85 -7.93
CA PRO A 67 23.62 14.04 -6.84
C PRO A 67 23.38 12.54 -7.07
N SER A 68 24.30 11.68 -6.59
CA SER A 68 24.18 10.22 -6.69
C SER A 68 22.96 9.62 -5.96
N THR A 69 22.27 10.42 -5.17
CA THR A 69 21.00 10.09 -4.48
C THR A 69 19.77 10.50 -5.27
N GLU A 70 19.92 11.06 -6.46
CA GLU A 70 18.81 11.47 -7.33
C GLU A 70 18.60 10.45 -8.45
N TYR A 71 17.33 10.13 -8.68
CA TYR A 71 16.89 9.16 -9.67
C TYR A 71 15.77 9.75 -10.51
N ARG A 72 15.54 9.14 -11.67
CA ARG A 72 14.41 9.39 -12.56
C ARG A 72 13.93 8.06 -13.14
N LEU A 73 12.77 8.07 -13.78
CA LEU A 73 12.31 6.89 -14.51
C LEU A 73 13.21 6.60 -15.69
N ASN A 74 13.54 5.34 -15.93
CA ASN A 74 14.30 4.90 -17.10
C ASN A 74 13.61 5.27 -18.42
N ILE A 75 12.27 5.17 -18.43
CA ILE A 75 11.42 5.66 -19.52
C ILE A 75 10.67 6.88 -18.98
N GLU A 76 11.09 8.07 -19.39
CA GLU A 76 10.47 9.32 -18.96
C GLU A 76 9.19 9.60 -19.73
N GLY A 77 8.05 9.44 -19.07
CA GLY A 77 6.74 9.92 -19.53
C GLY A 77 6.18 10.95 -18.55
N PRO A 78 6.02 10.59 -17.27
CA PRO A 78 5.43 11.49 -16.25
C PRO A 78 6.40 12.53 -15.68
N PHE A 79 7.68 12.53 -16.00
CA PHE A 79 8.72 13.47 -15.52
C PHE A 79 8.74 13.57 -13.98
N VAL A 80 9.20 12.52 -13.35
CA VAL A 80 9.27 12.42 -11.88
C VAL A 80 10.73 12.50 -11.45
N ARG A 81 11.01 13.40 -10.51
CA ARG A 81 12.28 13.46 -9.78
C ARG A 81 12.16 12.60 -8.53
N VAL A 82 13.08 11.68 -8.31
CA VAL A 82 13.10 10.83 -7.13
C VAL A 82 14.40 11.05 -6.37
N GLN A 83 14.30 11.27 -5.06
CA GLN A 83 15.46 11.48 -4.18
C GLN A 83 15.47 10.39 -3.12
N ARG A 84 16.65 9.79 -2.89
CA ARG A 84 16.91 8.90 -1.77
C ARG A 84 17.53 9.72 -0.64
N LEU A 85 16.87 9.71 0.50
CA LEU A 85 17.21 10.51 1.68
C LEU A 85 17.42 9.59 2.90
N THR A 86 17.87 10.15 4.02
CA THR A 86 18.04 9.42 5.27
C THR A 86 16.99 9.90 6.28
N ALA A 87 16.24 8.97 6.84
CA ALA A 87 15.24 9.24 7.86
C ALA A 87 15.89 9.46 9.25
N GLY A 88 15.09 9.89 10.23
CA GLY A 88 15.58 10.14 11.59
C GLY A 88 16.13 8.90 12.32
N ASP A 89 15.76 7.70 11.88
CA ASP A 89 16.29 6.41 12.37
C ASP A 89 17.57 5.95 11.63
N GLY A 90 18.14 6.80 10.78
CA GLY A 90 19.34 6.51 10.00
C GLY A 90 19.10 5.65 8.74
N GLN A 91 17.86 5.19 8.50
CA GLN A 91 17.54 4.35 7.36
C GLN A 91 17.20 5.16 6.11
N GLN A 92 17.37 4.53 4.94
CA GLN A 92 17.05 5.16 3.66
C GLN A 92 15.53 5.20 3.42
N TYR A 93 15.06 6.31 2.86
CA TYR A 93 13.70 6.50 2.35
C TYR A 93 13.71 7.28 1.03
N PHE A 94 12.59 7.31 0.33
CA PHE A 94 12.49 7.98 -0.97
C PHE A 94 11.45 9.08 -0.96
N VAL A 95 11.71 10.14 -1.73
CA VAL A 95 10.74 11.19 -2.05
C VAL A 95 10.68 11.34 -3.56
N ALA A 96 9.51 11.07 -4.15
CA ALA A 96 9.23 11.36 -5.54
C ALA A 96 8.46 12.69 -5.65
N THR A 97 8.83 13.53 -6.62
CA THR A 97 8.14 14.79 -6.92
C THR A 97 7.72 14.78 -8.37
N ASP A 98 6.42 14.93 -8.63
CA ASP A 98 5.90 15.00 -9.98
C ASP A 98 5.96 16.44 -10.56
N LYS A 99 5.58 16.58 -11.84
CA LYS A 99 5.60 17.88 -12.54
C LYS A 99 4.64 18.93 -11.97
N SER A 100 3.64 18.52 -11.19
CA SER A 100 2.72 19.43 -10.50
C SER A 100 3.31 19.97 -9.20
N GLY A 101 4.43 19.38 -8.74
CA GLY A 101 5.07 19.66 -7.46
C GLY A 101 4.47 18.87 -6.31
N THR A 102 3.62 17.87 -6.59
CA THR A 102 3.15 16.93 -5.57
C THR A 102 4.28 16.00 -5.18
N THR A 103 4.48 15.84 -3.88
CA THR A 103 5.50 14.97 -3.30
C THR A 103 4.90 13.69 -2.74
N TYR A 104 5.61 12.59 -2.93
CA TYR A 104 5.26 11.25 -2.46
C TYR A 104 6.43 10.72 -1.64
N SER A 105 6.26 10.54 -0.33
CA SER A 105 7.29 10.00 0.56
C SER A 105 7.07 8.52 0.81
N PHE A 106 8.14 7.70 0.70
CA PHE A 106 8.09 6.24 0.81
C PHE A 106 9.09 5.74 1.84
N GLY A 107 8.66 4.92 2.78
CA GLY A 107 9.55 4.30 3.74
C GLY A 107 10.12 5.26 4.79
N GLN A 108 9.48 6.39 5.04
CA GLN A 108 9.93 7.35 6.04
C GLN A 108 9.79 6.80 7.46
N THR A 109 8.82 5.90 7.68
CA THR A 109 8.61 5.23 8.95
C THR A 109 9.11 3.79 8.91
N ALA A 110 9.52 3.24 10.05
CA ALA A 110 9.94 1.83 10.15
C ALA A 110 8.81 0.86 9.80
N ALA A 111 7.56 1.24 10.07
CA ALA A 111 6.37 0.42 9.80
C ALA A 111 6.07 0.27 8.30
N SER A 112 6.47 1.25 7.49
CA SER A 112 6.23 1.24 6.03
C SER A 112 7.32 0.53 5.23
N ARG A 113 8.31 -0.10 5.89
CA ARG A 113 9.42 -0.81 5.23
C ARG A 113 9.32 -2.31 5.40
N VAL A 114 9.59 -3.05 4.33
CA VAL A 114 9.89 -4.50 4.37
C VAL A 114 11.40 -4.65 4.47
N VAL A 115 11.87 -5.16 5.62
CA VAL A 115 13.27 -5.15 6.01
C VAL A 115 13.69 -6.55 6.42
N ASP A 116 14.93 -6.95 6.11
CA ASP A 116 15.53 -8.19 6.61
C ASP A 116 15.63 -8.13 8.14
N PRO A 117 15.01 -9.08 8.87
CA PRO A 117 15.07 -9.10 10.33
C PRO A 117 16.49 -9.31 10.89
N ALA A 118 17.41 -9.83 10.08
CA ALA A 118 18.81 -10.05 10.47
C ALA A 118 19.72 -8.86 10.17
N ASP A 119 19.29 -7.93 9.27
CA ASP A 119 20.09 -6.79 8.86
C ASP A 119 19.18 -5.60 8.47
N ALA A 120 19.07 -4.64 9.35
CA ALA A 120 18.23 -3.46 9.16
C ALA A 120 18.61 -2.60 7.94
N ALA A 121 19.82 -2.73 7.40
CA ALA A 121 20.25 -2.04 6.19
C ALA A 121 19.67 -2.67 4.90
N ARG A 122 19.19 -3.91 4.99
CA ARG A 122 18.60 -4.64 3.85
C ARG A 122 17.11 -4.36 3.77
N ILE A 123 16.77 -3.20 3.22
CA ILE A 123 15.36 -2.83 2.96
C ILE A 123 15.01 -3.26 1.55
N PHE A 124 13.96 -4.06 1.42
CA PHE A 124 13.43 -4.56 0.15
C PHE A 124 12.40 -3.61 -0.45
N LYS A 125 11.49 -3.09 0.40
CA LYS A 125 10.33 -2.28 -0.04
C LYS A 125 10.11 -1.10 0.89
N TRP A 126 9.76 0.03 0.30
CA TRP A 126 9.37 1.28 0.96
C TRP A 126 7.93 1.59 0.55
N GLY A 127 6.96 1.39 1.44
CA GLY A 127 5.56 1.74 1.23
C GLY A 127 5.35 3.26 1.29
N LEU A 128 4.31 3.75 0.64
CA LEU A 128 3.92 5.16 0.65
C LEU A 128 3.51 5.61 2.06
N ASP A 129 4.17 6.62 2.63
CA ASP A 129 3.84 7.19 3.95
C ASP A 129 3.02 8.47 3.85
N ARG A 130 3.28 9.30 2.84
CA ARG A 130 2.69 10.64 2.73
C ARG A 130 2.61 11.09 1.28
N VAL A 131 1.52 11.77 0.95
CA VAL A 131 1.38 12.58 -0.27
C VAL A 131 1.06 13.99 0.14
N GLU A 132 1.76 14.98 -0.45
CA GLU A 132 1.53 16.40 -0.16
C GLU A 132 1.61 17.21 -1.46
N ASP A 133 0.62 18.06 -1.68
CA ASP A 133 0.61 18.99 -2.81
C ASP A 133 1.35 20.30 -2.49
N ARG A 134 1.47 21.18 -3.50
CA ARG A 134 2.15 22.48 -3.38
C ARG A 134 1.49 23.45 -2.39
N ASP A 135 0.19 23.25 -2.11
CA ASP A 135 -0.59 24.09 -1.21
C ASP A 135 -0.57 23.54 0.23
N GLY A 136 0.25 22.51 0.49
CA GLY A 136 0.39 21.87 1.78
C GLY A 136 -0.78 20.97 2.18
N ASN A 137 -1.70 20.63 1.24
CA ASN A 137 -2.70 19.61 1.50
C ASN A 137 -2.05 18.25 1.48
N TYR A 138 -2.39 17.40 2.46
CA TYR A 138 -1.73 16.10 2.56
C TYR A 138 -2.66 14.97 3.01
N LEU A 139 -2.20 13.77 2.69
CA LEU A 139 -2.63 12.52 3.30
C LEU A 139 -1.43 11.76 3.87
N THR A 140 -1.70 10.94 4.87
CA THR A 140 -0.72 10.02 5.47
C THR A 140 -1.22 8.59 5.39
N VAL A 141 -0.28 7.65 5.30
CA VAL A 141 -0.54 6.22 5.26
C VAL A 141 0.22 5.56 6.39
N SER A 142 -0.45 4.71 7.16
CA SER A 142 0.18 3.88 8.17
C SER A 142 0.02 2.39 7.85
N TYR A 143 0.90 1.57 8.43
CA TYR A 143 0.96 0.14 8.17
C TYR A 143 0.98 -0.67 9.46
N THR A 144 0.36 -1.85 9.41
CA THR A 144 0.58 -2.92 10.37
C THR A 144 1.64 -3.86 9.82
N LYS A 145 2.64 -4.19 10.62
CA LYS A 145 3.71 -5.12 10.27
C LYS A 145 3.49 -6.47 10.97
N ASP A 146 3.51 -7.54 10.19
CA ASP A 146 3.41 -8.91 10.70
C ASP A 146 4.27 -9.85 9.86
N GLN A 147 5.14 -10.63 10.51
CA GLN A 147 6.03 -11.60 9.87
C GLN A 147 6.80 -11.04 8.65
N ASN A 148 7.37 -9.86 8.81
CA ASN A 148 8.08 -9.05 7.80
C ASN A 148 7.23 -8.53 6.64
N GLN A 149 5.93 -8.83 6.58
CA GLN A 149 4.99 -8.22 5.64
C GLN A 149 4.41 -6.93 6.22
N ILE A 150 4.14 -5.95 5.36
CA ILE A 150 3.42 -4.72 5.69
C ILE A 150 2.03 -4.74 5.06
N TYR A 151 1.04 -4.34 5.83
CA TYR A 151 -0.36 -4.24 5.41
C TYR A 151 -0.84 -2.82 5.64
N LEU A 152 -1.66 -2.28 4.75
CA LEU A 152 -2.32 -1.00 5.01
C LEU A 152 -3.11 -1.08 6.32
N ASN A 153 -2.88 -0.13 7.20
CA ASN A 153 -3.62 0.03 8.45
C ASN A 153 -4.62 1.18 8.35
N GLU A 154 -4.14 2.36 7.95
CA GLU A 154 -4.96 3.55 7.90
C GLU A 154 -4.46 4.51 6.82
N VAL A 155 -5.41 5.19 6.16
CA VAL A 155 -5.16 6.37 5.34
C VAL A 155 -5.92 7.54 5.94
N ALA A 156 -5.19 8.52 6.48
CA ALA A 156 -5.76 9.75 7.00
C ALA A 156 -5.57 10.88 5.98
N TYR A 157 -6.63 11.63 5.63
CA TYR A 157 -6.57 12.65 4.58
C TYR A 157 -7.37 13.91 4.92
N ALA A 158 -7.25 14.94 4.10
CA ALA A 158 -7.73 16.30 4.30
C ALA A 158 -6.92 17.11 5.34
N GLY A 159 -5.66 16.72 5.61
CA GLY A 159 -4.70 17.55 6.33
C GLY A 159 -4.24 18.74 5.49
N ASN A 160 -3.77 19.82 6.15
CA ASN A 160 -3.13 20.96 5.49
C ASN A 160 -2.19 21.66 6.46
N GLY A 161 -0.92 21.75 6.14
CA GLY A 161 0.09 22.35 7.02
C GLY A 161 0.07 21.73 8.43
N SER A 162 -0.29 22.50 9.44
CA SER A 162 -0.45 22.04 10.83
C SER A 162 -1.83 21.47 11.15
N THR A 163 -2.81 21.58 10.24
CA THR A 163 -4.14 21.01 10.42
C THR A 163 -4.10 19.51 10.21
N THR A 164 -4.43 18.74 11.25
CA THR A 164 -4.46 17.27 11.17
C THR A 164 -5.58 16.76 10.25
N PRO A 165 -5.38 15.61 9.60
CA PRO A 165 -6.43 14.95 8.83
C PRO A 165 -7.67 14.65 9.68
N THR A 166 -8.85 14.88 9.12
CA THR A 166 -10.14 14.62 9.78
C THR A 166 -10.91 13.45 9.15
N ASN A 167 -10.46 12.99 7.99
CA ASN A 167 -11.05 11.86 7.29
C ASN A 167 -10.10 10.68 7.33
N VAL A 168 -10.63 9.51 7.61
CA VAL A 168 -9.84 8.30 7.85
C VAL A 168 -10.46 7.10 7.12
N VAL A 169 -9.61 6.30 6.50
CA VAL A 169 -9.97 4.96 5.99
C VAL A 169 -9.14 3.95 6.77
N THR A 170 -9.78 3.09 7.55
CA THR A 170 -9.14 2.05 8.35
C THR A 170 -9.35 0.68 7.71
N PHE A 171 -8.28 -0.11 7.63
CA PHE A 171 -8.29 -1.47 7.06
C PHE A 171 -8.19 -2.49 8.19
N HIS A 172 -9.23 -3.29 8.36
CA HIS A 172 -9.26 -4.35 9.35
C HIS A 172 -8.85 -5.68 8.73
N LEU A 173 -7.94 -6.36 9.41
CA LEU A 173 -7.35 -7.62 8.94
C LEU A 173 -7.90 -8.80 9.74
N GLU A 174 -7.89 -9.97 9.11
CA GLU A 174 -8.07 -11.26 9.77
C GLU A 174 -6.92 -12.21 9.47
N ALA A 175 -6.74 -13.25 10.28
CA ALA A 175 -5.82 -14.33 9.95
C ALA A 175 -6.34 -15.07 8.71
N ARG A 176 -5.42 -15.40 7.79
CA ARG A 176 -5.79 -16.18 6.60
C ARG A 176 -5.46 -17.66 6.77
N PRO A 177 -6.29 -18.57 6.25
CA PRO A 177 -6.05 -20.01 6.37
C PRO A 177 -4.91 -20.49 5.44
N ASP A 178 -4.66 -19.77 4.35
CA ASP A 178 -3.73 -20.11 3.27
C ASP A 178 -2.46 -19.22 3.31
N THR A 179 -1.78 -19.19 4.45
CA THR A 179 -0.56 -18.40 4.63
C THR A 179 0.49 -18.73 3.55
N GLN A 180 1.17 -17.70 3.04
CA GLN A 180 2.20 -17.86 2.04
C GLN A 180 3.51 -17.26 2.50
N ALA A 181 4.59 -18.02 2.44
CA ALA A 181 5.95 -17.54 2.65
C ALA A 181 6.62 -17.27 1.31
N LEU A 182 7.24 -16.11 1.17
CA LEU A 182 8.02 -15.69 0.02
C LEU A 182 9.45 -15.41 0.46
N TYR A 183 10.41 -15.71 -0.42
CA TYR A 183 11.85 -15.51 -0.20
C TYR A 183 12.48 -14.62 -1.28
N VAL A 184 11.66 -13.96 -2.08
CA VAL A 184 12.10 -13.01 -3.13
C VAL A 184 13.10 -11.98 -2.58
N PRO A 185 12.91 -11.42 -1.37
CA PRO A 185 13.86 -10.47 -0.80
C PRO A 185 15.15 -11.08 -0.23
N ASN A 186 15.45 -12.36 -0.47
CA ASN A 186 16.53 -13.12 0.16
C ASN A 186 16.37 -13.30 1.69
N PHE A 187 15.18 -13.02 2.23
CA PHE A 187 14.73 -13.34 3.58
C PHE A 187 13.25 -13.72 3.55
N LYS A 188 12.77 -14.32 4.64
CA LYS A 188 11.39 -14.79 4.73
C LYS A 188 10.42 -13.65 4.98
N VAL A 189 9.41 -13.52 4.12
CA VAL A 189 8.23 -12.66 4.30
C VAL A 189 7.00 -13.55 4.26
N VAL A 190 6.10 -13.43 5.24
CA VAL A 190 4.87 -14.25 5.28
C VAL A 190 3.64 -13.38 5.17
N THR A 191 2.82 -13.64 4.17
CA THR A 191 1.48 -13.07 4.08
C THR A 191 0.53 -13.93 4.90
N ALA A 192 0.38 -13.59 6.19
CA ALA A 192 -0.41 -14.34 7.18
C ALA A 192 -1.78 -13.72 7.46
N LYS A 193 -2.05 -12.54 6.94
CA LYS A 193 -3.32 -11.82 7.11
C LYS A 193 -3.95 -11.49 5.77
N ARG A 194 -5.27 -11.32 5.77
CA ARG A 194 -6.03 -10.81 4.62
C ARG A 194 -7.02 -9.72 5.08
N LEU A 195 -7.45 -8.90 4.12
CA LEU A 195 -8.41 -7.83 4.37
C LEU A 195 -9.77 -8.42 4.75
N LYS A 196 -10.35 -7.92 5.82
CA LYS A 196 -11.67 -8.35 6.29
C LYS A 196 -12.75 -7.30 6.06
N SER A 197 -12.46 -6.06 6.46
CA SER A 197 -13.40 -4.95 6.32
C SER A 197 -12.65 -3.62 6.23
N ILE A 198 -13.35 -2.61 5.73
CA ILE A 198 -12.84 -1.24 5.63
C ILE A 198 -13.86 -0.33 6.31
N ASP A 199 -13.38 0.55 7.20
CA ASP A 199 -14.20 1.59 7.84
C ASP A 199 -13.80 2.97 7.30
N VAL A 200 -14.75 3.74 6.79
CA VAL A 200 -14.53 5.07 6.25
C VAL A 200 -15.22 6.10 7.15
N GLN A 201 -14.43 6.98 7.72
CA GLN A 201 -14.89 8.01 8.64
C GLN A 201 -14.56 9.41 8.11
N ALA A 202 -15.42 10.37 8.42
CA ALA A 202 -15.19 11.80 8.23
C ALA A 202 -15.58 12.53 9.51
N ASN A 203 -14.69 13.39 10.02
CA ASN A 203 -14.87 14.11 11.27
C ASN A 203 -15.28 13.17 12.43
N SER A 204 -14.58 12.04 12.56
CA SER A 204 -14.81 10.99 13.59
C SER A 204 -16.17 10.29 13.52
N SER A 205 -16.93 10.49 12.44
CA SER A 205 -18.20 9.81 12.22
C SER A 205 -18.11 8.89 11.02
N ARG A 206 -18.62 7.65 11.15
CA ARG A 206 -18.68 6.72 10.01
C ARG A 206 -19.53 7.29 8.90
N VAL A 207 -19.03 7.19 7.66
CA VAL A 207 -19.74 7.56 6.44
C VAL A 207 -20.24 6.29 5.73
N ARG A 208 -19.40 5.25 5.70
CA ARG A 208 -19.67 3.96 5.07
C ARG A 208 -18.66 2.92 5.55
N ALA A 209 -18.97 1.66 5.34
CA ALA A 209 -18.06 0.56 5.58
C ALA A 209 -18.16 -0.48 4.46
N TYR A 210 -17.15 -1.35 4.36
CA TYR A 210 -17.15 -2.44 3.39
C TYR A 210 -16.79 -3.75 4.08
N GLN A 211 -17.57 -4.80 3.81
CA GLN A 211 -17.25 -6.18 4.17
C GLN A 211 -16.67 -6.89 2.97
N VAL A 212 -15.59 -7.63 3.17
CA VAL A 212 -14.96 -8.48 2.18
C VAL A 212 -15.13 -9.93 2.57
N THR A 213 -15.54 -10.80 1.62
CA THR A 213 -15.66 -12.23 1.84
C THR A 213 -14.77 -13.02 0.87
N TYR A 214 -14.43 -14.23 1.26
CA TYR A 214 -13.53 -15.08 0.50
C TYR A 214 -14.08 -16.50 0.40
N ALA A 215 -13.97 -17.08 -0.80
CA ALA A 215 -14.07 -18.51 -1.03
C ALA A 215 -12.69 -19.16 -1.00
N SER A 216 -12.65 -20.47 -0.80
CA SER A 216 -11.43 -21.28 -0.95
C SER A 216 -11.39 -21.89 -2.34
N SER A 217 -10.29 -21.74 -3.06
CA SER A 217 -10.07 -22.42 -4.33
C SER A 217 -10.13 -23.94 -4.14
N GLN A 218 -10.95 -24.63 -4.93
CA GLN A 218 -11.11 -26.08 -4.86
C GLN A 218 -9.82 -26.83 -5.22
N THR A 219 -8.98 -26.23 -6.08
CA THR A 219 -7.75 -26.87 -6.57
C THR A 219 -6.54 -26.54 -5.73
N THR A 220 -6.44 -25.30 -5.21
CA THR A 220 -5.23 -24.81 -4.54
C THR A 220 -5.43 -24.48 -3.05
N GLY A 221 -6.67 -24.46 -2.56
CA GLY A 221 -7.02 -24.04 -1.19
C GLY A 221 -6.77 -22.55 -0.90
N ARG A 222 -6.42 -21.76 -1.92
CA ARG A 222 -6.09 -20.34 -1.75
C ARG A 222 -7.34 -19.48 -1.59
N SER A 223 -7.20 -18.37 -0.88
CA SER A 223 -8.27 -17.37 -0.70
C SER A 223 -8.56 -16.68 -2.02
N LEU A 224 -9.79 -16.85 -2.53
CA LEU A 224 -10.34 -16.12 -3.66
C LEU A 224 -11.28 -15.04 -3.13
N LEU A 225 -11.15 -13.81 -3.60
CA LEU A 225 -12.06 -12.72 -3.24
C LEU A 225 -13.46 -13.04 -3.80
N GLU A 226 -14.41 -13.35 -2.93
CA GLU A 226 -15.74 -13.82 -3.32
C GLU A 226 -16.73 -12.67 -3.49
N SER A 227 -16.76 -11.74 -2.52
CA SER A 227 -17.63 -10.59 -2.62
C SER A 227 -17.11 -9.37 -1.85
N ILE A 228 -17.63 -8.21 -2.25
CA ILE A 228 -17.47 -6.94 -1.54
C ILE A 228 -18.84 -6.31 -1.38
N GLN A 229 -19.22 -6.00 -0.14
CA GLN A 229 -20.48 -5.37 0.15
C GLN A 229 -20.28 -4.03 0.87
N GLN A 230 -20.94 -2.98 0.37
CA GLN A 230 -20.92 -1.67 1.01
C GLN A 230 -22.10 -1.53 1.99
N PHE A 231 -21.80 -0.95 3.14
CA PHE A 231 -22.74 -0.58 4.19
C PHE A 231 -22.74 0.93 4.43
N GLY A 232 -23.84 1.44 4.94
CA GLY A 232 -24.04 2.84 5.31
C GLY A 232 -23.30 3.22 6.61
N SER A 233 -23.60 4.43 7.07
CA SER A 233 -23.05 4.97 8.32
C SER A 233 -23.53 4.24 9.58
N ASP A 234 -24.62 3.51 9.48
CA ASP A 234 -25.23 2.67 10.53
C ASP A 234 -24.61 1.27 10.64
N ALA A 235 -23.52 0.98 9.90
CA ALA A 235 -22.81 -0.29 9.99
C ALA A 235 -22.33 -0.57 11.42
N VAL A 236 -22.59 -1.78 11.92
CA VAL A 236 -22.17 -2.25 13.25
C VAL A 236 -21.10 -3.30 13.10
N PHE A 237 -19.95 -3.07 13.73
CA PHE A 237 -18.85 -4.03 13.80
C PHE A 237 -18.88 -4.83 15.08
N ASN A 238 -18.58 -6.11 15.01
CA ASN A 238 -18.31 -6.92 16.21
C ASN A 238 -16.84 -6.78 16.67
N GLY A 239 -16.49 -7.45 17.77
CA GLY A 239 -15.12 -7.39 18.33
C GLY A 239 -14.01 -7.96 17.44
N SER A 240 -14.37 -8.65 16.35
CA SER A 240 -13.41 -9.15 15.34
C SER A 240 -13.47 -8.36 14.02
N TYR A 241 -14.09 -7.19 14.03
CA TYR A 241 -14.25 -6.30 12.87
C TYR A 241 -15.04 -6.89 11.68
N ALA A 242 -15.92 -7.87 11.92
CA ALA A 242 -16.94 -8.24 10.94
C ALA A 242 -18.15 -7.30 11.08
N ILE A 243 -18.75 -6.91 9.95
CA ILE A 243 -20.00 -6.13 9.96
C ILE A 243 -21.16 -7.09 10.22
N THR A 244 -21.94 -6.83 11.27
CA THR A 244 -23.02 -7.69 11.72
C THR A 244 -24.41 -7.16 11.37
N SER A 245 -24.53 -5.86 11.14
CA SER A 245 -25.77 -5.20 10.72
C SER A 245 -25.48 -3.82 10.11
N GLY A 246 -26.48 -3.24 9.48
CA GLY A 246 -26.46 -1.92 8.85
C GLY A 246 -27.22 -1.91 7.53
N THR A 247 -27.54 -0.73 7.03
CA THR A 247 -28.13 -0.55 5.70
C THR A 247 -27.07 -0.87 4.63
N ALA A 248 -27.33 -1.86 3.77
CA ALA A 248 -26.37 -2.36 2.81
C ALA A 248 -26.84 -2.19 1.37
N LEU A 249 -25.89 -1.95 0.46
CA LEU A 249 -26.10 -2.13 -0.97
C LEU A 249 -25.99 -3.62 -1.33
N PRO A 250 -26.54 -4.06 -2.48
CA PRO A 250 -26.26 -5.41 -2.99
C PRO A 250 -24.73 -5.66 -3.09
N PRO A 251 -24.26 -6.86 -2.74
CA PRO A 251 -22.84 -7.17 -2.87
C PRO A 251 -22.42 -7.25 -4.35
N VAL A 252 -21.21 -6.85 -4.63
CA VAL A 252 -20.51 -7.20 -5.87
C VAL A 252 -19.93 -8.59 -5.67
N SER A 253 -20.43 -9.58 -6.40
CA SER A 253 -19.95 -10.97 -6.35
C SER A 253 -19.02 -11.26 -7.50
N LEU A 254 -17.99 -12.07 -7.24
CA LEU A 254 -16.94 -12.45 -8.16
C LEU A 254 -16.96 -13.96 -8.36
N GLY A 255 -16.92 -14.39 -9.61
CA GLY A 255 -16.83 -15.79 -10.00
C GLY A 255 -15.46 -16.10 -10.62
N TYR A 256 -14.97 -17.31 -10.38
CA TYR A 256 -13.72 -17.81 -10.96
C TYR A 256 -14.01 -19.09 -11.72
N GLU A 257 -13.47 -19.21 -12.93
CA GLU A 257 -13.52 -20.44 -13.69
C GLU A 257 -12.57 -21.46 -13.04
N ALA A 258 -12.98 -22.74 -13.06
CA ALA A 258 -12.25 -23.86 -12.46
C ALA A 258 -11.09 -24.31 -13.35
#